data_2aee62bb16982138ce50ae879b0686c0
#
_entry.id   2aee62bb16982138ce50ae879b0686c0
#
_cell.length_a   1.000
_cell.length_b   1.000
_cell.length_c   1.000
_cell.angle_alpha   90.00
_cell.angle_beta   90.00
_cell.angle_gamma   90.00
#
_symmetry.space_group_name_H-M   'P 1'
#
loop_
_entity.id
_entity.type
_entity.pdbx_description
1 polymer ?
#
loop_
_entity_poly.entity_id
_entity_poly.type
_entity_poly.pdbx_seq_one_letter_code
_entity_poly.pdbx_strand_id
1 'polypeptide(L)'
;GKAKVIYLWNRYKRVSAIAASIAVITTLVISSLVWIIAPASPRSQFEELNKKFSQLEDKTRKQAKEIDRIKDKATSVPQDIPFTTGGTGFIIDTKGYLVTNAHVVEDAKQIAIQNNRGEYLVKVVFIDTERDLAILKIDDENFKPYSSLPYGLSKQTAKLAEPIFTLGYPRNEVVYSQGYLSAKTGFNGDTLSCQIEINANRGNSGSPILNRKGEVIGILNGRQTNTQGFAFAVQSKYIFDVIETLKKETKSPTIRVPSRSLLNGLDRTEQVRKVQDFIYMVKVN
;
A
#
# COMPACT_ATOMS: atom_id res chain seq x y z
N GLY A 1 -2.34 -86.09 7.45
CA GLY A 1 -1.98 -84.72 6.92
C GLY A 1 -0.63 -84.71 6.23
N LYS A 2 0.42 -85.31 6.74
CA LYS A 2 1.82 -85.23 6.22
C LYS A 2 2.04 -85.83 4.86
N ALA A 3 1.39 -86.96 4.53
CA ALA A 3 1.51 -87.66 3.25
C ALA A 3 0.98 -86.83 2.03
N LYS A 4 -0.11 -86.12 2.18
CA LYS A 4 -0.67 -85.27 1.15
C LYS A 4 0.26 -84.07 0.81
N VAL A 5 0.92 -83.50 1.81
CA VAL A 5 1.83 -82.36 1.68
C VAL A 5 3.08 -82.83 0.88
N ILE A 6 3.64 -84.00 1.19
CA ILE A 6 4.82 -84.56 0.49
C ILE A 6 4.49 -84.90 -0.97
N TYR A 7 3.28 -85.41 -1.24
CA TYR A 7 2.80 -85.71 -2.58
C TYR A 7 2.66 -84.45 -3.45
N LEU A 8 2.02 -83.42 -2.87
CA LEU A 8 1.88 -82.11 -3.56
C LEU A 8 3.21 -81.40 -3.77
N TRP A 9 4.14 -81.47 -2.82
CA TRP A 9 5.49 -80.96 -2.96
C TRP A 9 6.25 -81.66 -4.14
N ASN A 10 6.22 -82.94 -4.18
CA ASN A 10 6.92 -83.72 -5.28
C ASN A 10 6.31 -83.48 -6.68
N ARG A 11 4.99 -83.20 -6.71
CA ARG A 11 4.28 -82.93 -7.97
C ARG A 11 4.55 -81.51 -8.51
N TYR A 12 4.65 -80.54 -7.59
CA TYR A 12 4.76 -79.16 -8.01
C TYR A 12 6.16 -78.53 -7.83
N LYS A 13 7.14 -79.25 -7.29
CA LYS A 13 8.47 -78.70 -7.00
C LYS A 13 9.19 -78.15 -8.26
N ARG A 14 8.97 -78.71 -9.42
CA ARG A 14 9.55 -78.18 -10.69
C ARG A 14 8.85 -76.85 -11.09
N VAL A 15 7.53 -76.81 -10.97
CA VAL A 15 6.75 -75.62 -11.31
C VAL A 15 7.05 -74.51 -10.37
N SER A 16 7.11 -74.78 -9.05
CA SER A 16 7.49 -73.79 -8.02
C SER A 16 8.93 -73.30 -8.20
N ALA A 17 9.86 -74.21 -8.58
CA ALA A 17 11.24 -73.76 -8.84
C ALA A 17 11.32 -72.82 -10.06
N ILE A 18 10.59 -73.14 -11.14
CA ILE A 18 10.52 -72.26 -12.32
C ILE A 18 9.88 -70.97 -12.03
N ALA A 19 8.77 -70.95 -11.28
CA ALA A 19 8.10 -69.74 -10.87
C ALA A 19 8.98 -68.81 -9.96
N ALA A 20 9.70 -69.41 -9.01
CA ALA A 20 10.67 -68.71 -8.16
C ALA A 20 11.83 -68.14 -8.99
N SER A 21 12.35 -68.87 -9.98
CA SER A 21 13.41 -68.37 -10.86
C SER A 21 12.94 -67.16 -11.69
N ILE A 22 11.74 -67.25 -12.27
CA ILE A 22 11.15 -66.12 -13.02
C ILE A 22 10.97 -64.91 -12.12
N ALA A 23 10.47 -65.10 -10.92
CA ALA A 23 10.27 -64.00 -9.96
C ALA A 23 11.60 -63.32 -9.60
N VAL A 24 12.66 -64.08 -9.37
CA VAL A 24 14.01 -63.53 -9.09
C VAL A 24 14.55 -62.75 -10.29
N ILE A 25 14.44 -63.34 -11.49
CA ILE A 25 14.94 -62.67 -12.71
C ILE A 25 14.15 -61.38 -12.97
N THR A 26 12.84 -61.40 -12.86
CA THR A 26 12.02 -60.19 -13.08
C THR A 26 12.30 -59.11 -12.05
N THR A 27 12.48 -59.43 -10.77
CA THR A 27 12.88 -58.46 -9.75
C THR A 27 14.26 -57.87 -9.99
N LEU A 28 15.23 -58.67 -10.43
CA LEU A 28 16.57 -58.18 -10.78
C LEU A 28 16.53 -57.26 -12.02
N VAL A 29 15.76 -57.63 -13.04
CA VAL A 29 15.59 -56.78 -14.23
C VAL A 29 14.91 -55.43 -13.86
N ILE A 30 13.85 -55.48 -13.10
CA ILE A 30 13.15 -54.26 -12.65
C ILE A 30 14.05 -53.38 -11.77
N SER A 31 14.78 -53.98 -10.82
CA SER A 31 15.72 -53.26 -9.98
C SER A 31 16.84 -52.60 -10.77
N SER A 32 17.41 -53.31 -11.77
CA SER A 32 18.44 -52.72 -12.62
C SER A 32 17.91 -51.60 -13.51
N LEU A 33 16.67 -51.75 -14.02
CA LEU A 33 16.03 -50.72 -14.82
C LEU A 33 15.74 -49.46 -14.00
N VAL A 34 15.24 -49.62 -12.77
CA VAL A 34 15.03 -48.50 -11.81
C VAL A 34 16.37 -47.81 -11.50
N TRP A 35 17.45 -48.55 -11.36
CA TRP A 35 18.78 -48.00 -11.09
C TRP A 35 19.35 -47.20 -12.26
N ILE A 36 19.05 -47.61 -13.51
CA ILE A 36 19.47 -46.93 -14.75
C ILE A 36 18.61 -45.69 -15.03
N ILE A 37 17.31 -45.73 -14.71
CA ILE A 37 16.36 -44.64 -14.98
C ILE A 37 16.28 -43.65 -13.80
N ALA A 38 16.75 -44.02 -12.60
CA ALA A 38 16.75 -43.15 -11.44
C ALA A 38 17.55 -41.86 -11.74
N PRO A 39 16.93 -40.67 -11.69
CA PRO A 39 17.65 -39.45 -11.95
C PRO A 39 18.78 -39.27 -10.93
N ALA A 40 19.92 -38.80 -11.41
CA ALA A 40 21.10 -38.52 -10.60
C ALA A 40 20.71 -37.81 -9.31
N SER A 41 21.25 -38.29 -8.20
CA SER A 41 20.82 -38.07 -6.84
C SER A 41 20.33 -36.61 -6.54
N PRO A 42 19.26 -36.42 -5.74
CA PRO A 42 18.76 -35.10 -5.35
C PRO A 42 19.81 -34.18 -4.72
N ARG A 43 20.95 -34.71 -4.28
CA ARG A 43 22.01 -33.94 -3.62
C ARG A 43 22.66 -32.89 -4.53
N SER A 44 22.93 -33.20 -5.80
CA SER A 44 23.54 -32.20 -6.71
C SER A 44 22.62 -31.03 -7.04
N GLN A 45 21.32 -31.31 -7.18
CA GLN A 45 20.32 -30.29 -7.42
C GLN A 45 20.10 -29.45 -6.15
N PHE A 46 20.15 -30.04 -4.98
CA PHE A 46 20.04 -29.36 -3.69
C PHE A 46 21.26 -28.47 -3.41
N GLU A 47 22.46 -28.91 -3.74
CA GLU A 47 23.69 -28.12 -3.62
C GLU A 47 23.68 -26.93 -4.61
N GLU A 48 23.23 -27.15 -5.85
CA GLU A 48 23.10 -26.06 -6.83
C GLU A 48 22.03 -25.04 -6.41
N LEU A 49 20.90 -25.49 -5.86
CA LEU A 49 19.85 -24.65 -5.34
C LEU A 49 20.34 -23.83 -4.13
N ASN A 50 21.04 -24.46 -3.18
CA ASN A 50 21.63 -23.77 -2.05
C ASN A 50 22.67 -22.73 -2.48
N LYS A 51 23.48 -23.03 -3.48
CA LYS A 51 24.44 -22.07 -4.05
C LYS A 51 23.76 -20.89 -4.72
N LYS A 52 22.66 -21.13 -5.46
CA LYS A 52 21.84 -20.05 -6.04
C LYS A 52 21.14 -19.23 -4.97
N PHE A 53 20.68 -19.88 -3.91
CA PHE A 53 20.03 -19.20 -2.78
C PHE A 53 21.01 -18.29 -2.04
N SER A 54 22.20 -18.77 -1.71
CA SER A 54 23.24 -17.95 -1.06
C SER A 54 23.71 -16.78 -1.95
N GLN A 55 23.82 -16.99 -3.27
CA GLN A 55 24.13 -15.91 -4.21
C GLN A 55 23.01 -14.86 -4.29
N LEU A 56 21.75 -15.28 -4.17
CA LEU A 56 20.60 -14.39 -4.15
C LEU A 56 20.57 -13.58 -2.85
N GLU A 57 20.84 -14.22 -1.70
CA GLU A 57 20.94 -13.54 -0.41
C GLU A 57 22.07 -12.50 -0.42
N ASP A 58 23.24 -12.84 -0.96
CA ASP A 58 24.36 -11.90 -1.08
C ASP A 58 24.03 -10.72 -2.01
N LYS A 59 23.33 -10.95 -3.11
CA LYS A 59 22.86 -9.89 -3.99
C LYS A 59 21.83 -8.98 -3.30
N THR A 60 20.87 -9.59 -2.61
CA THR A 60 19.85 -8.85 -1.86
C THR A 60 20.47 -8.02 -0.74
N ARG A 61 21.47 -8.57 -0.04
CA ARG A 61 22.21 -7.86 1.01
C ARG A 61 23.07 -6.72 0.44
N LYS A 62 23.66 -6.88 -0.74
CA LYS A 62 24.39 -5.80 -1.44
C LYS A 62 23.45 -4.70 -1.91
N GLN A 63 22.29 -5.08 -2.48
CA GLN A 63 21.26 -4.11 -2.88
C GLN A 63 20.67 -3.36 -1.69
N ALA A 64 20.43 -4.04 -0.56
CA ALA A 64 19.98 -3.38 0.68
C ALA A 64 21.01 -2.36 1.17
N LYS A 65 22.30 -2.70 1.17
CA LYS A 65 23.38 -1.76 1.55
C LYS A 65 23.51 -0.58 0.58
N GLU A 66 23.26 -0.79 -0.72
CA GLU A 66 23.29 0.29 -1.70
C GLU A 66 22.07 1.20 -1.56
N ILE A 67 20.89 0.63 -1.27
CA ILE A 67 19.67 1.38 -0.94
C ILE A 67 19.87 2.20 0.33
N ASP A 68 20.50 1.63 1.38
CA ASP A 68 20.84 2.36 2.60
C ASP A 68 21.84 3.50 2.32
N ARG A 69 22.87 3.26 1.50
CA ARG A 69 23.81 4.32 1.08
C ARG A 69 23.15 5.43 0.26
N ILE A 70 22.16 5.10 -0.56
CA ILE A 70 21.40 6.09 -1.35
C ILE A 70 20.46 6.85 -0.41
N LYS A 71 19.85 6.18 0.57
CA LYS A 71 19.05 6.81 1.63
C LYS A 71 19.89 7.78 2.45
N ASP A 72 21.08 7.38 2.87
CA ASP A 72 21.99 8.23 3.66
C ASP A 72 22.44 9.51 2.91
N LYS A 73 22.47 9.46 1.57
CA LYS A 73 22.77 10.64 0.74
C LYS A 73 21.55 11.50 0.41
N ALA A 74 20.34 10.96 0.56
CA ALA A 74 19.08 11.65 0.23
C ALA A 74 18.39 12.27 1.44
N THR A 75 18.84 11.98 2.67
CA THR A 75 18.10 12.34 3.87
C THR A 75 18.70 13.59 4.51
N SER A 76 18.08 14.74 4.22
CA SER A 76 18.25 15.98 4.99
C SER A 76 17.44 15.99 6.30
N VAL A 77 16.81 14.87 6.66
CA VAL A 77 16.04 14.72 7.90
C VAL A 77 16.97 14.37 9.06
N PRO A 78 16.97 15.06 10.19
CA PRO A 78 17.77 14.71 11.36
C PRO A 78 17.45 13.28 11.84
N GLN A 79 18.47 12.41 11.89
CA GLN A 79 18.32 10.96 12.15
C GLN A 79 17.99 10.59 13.61
N ASP A 80 17.93 11.55 14.53
CA ASP A 80 17.84 11.26 15.98
C ASP A 80 16.40 11.17 16.53
N ILE A 81 15.38 11.31 15.68
CA ILE A 81 13.98 11.32 16.14
C ILE A 81 13.19 10.23 15.40
N PRO A 82 12.68 9.21 16.13
CA PRO A 82 11.88 8.16 15.49
C PRO A 82 10.54 8.72 15.04
N PHE A 83 10.37 8.88 13.73
CA PHE A 83 9.08 9.19 13.14
C PHE A 83 8.17 7.97 13.16
N THR A 84 6.93 8.18 13.52
CA THR A 84 5.84 7.19 13.38
C THR A 84 4.89 7.62 12.28
N THR A 85 4.22 6.67 11.63
CA THR A 85 3.19 6.98 10.65
C THR A 85 1.99 7.60 11.36
N GLY A 86 1.73 8.88 11.11
CA GLY A 86 0.58 9.61 11.63
C GLY A 86 -0.65 9.47 10.74
N GLY A 87 -0.48 9.55 9.43
CA GLY A 87 -1.58 9.53 8.47
C GLY A 87 -1.11 9.69 7.02
N THR A 88 -2.01 10.22 6.23
CA THR A 88 -1.82 10.54 4.81
C THR A 88 -2.04 12.03 4.57
N GLY A 89 -1.41 12.59 3.55
CA GLY A 89 -1.66 13.93 3.05
C GLY A 89 -1.58 13.96 1.53
N PHE A 90 -2.11 14.99 0.92
CA PHE A 90 -2.05 15.17 -0.53
C PHE A 90 -1.81 16.63 -0.93
N ILE A 91 -1.12 16.80 -2.03
CA ILE A 91 -0.73 18.13 -2.54
C ILE A 91 -1.96 18.89 -3.04
N ILE A 92 -2.08 20.17 -2.68
CA ILE A 92 -3.18 21.06 -3.13
C ILE A 92 -2.70 22.24 -3.98
N ASP A 93 -1.39 22.49 -4.03
CA ASP A 93 -0.77 23.56 -4.80
C ASP A 93 0.57 23.10 -5.36
N THR A 94 0.90 23.53 -6.57
CA THR A 94 2.16 23.14 -7.25
C THR A 94 3.42 23.54 -6.49
N LYS A 95 3.33 24.50 -5.57
CA LYS A 95 4.46 24.97 -4.75
C LYS A 95 4.73 24.11 -3.51
N GLY A 96 3.99 22.98 -3.32
CA GLY A 96 4.19 22.05 -2.22
C GLY A 96 3.39 22.37 -0.97
N TYR A 97 2.21 23.00 -1.11
CA TYR A 97 1.21 22.98 -0.07
C TYR A 97 0.43 21.68 -0.12
N LEU A 98 0.17 21.08 1.03
CA LEU A 98 -0.58 19.84 1.17
C LEU A 98 -1.58 19.93 2.31
N VAL A 99 -2.62 19.10 2.24
CA VAL A 99 -3.67 18.97 3.25
C VAL A 99 -3.59 17.60 3.89
N THR A 100 -3.84 17.55 5.18
CA THR A 100 -4.07 16.37 6.01
C THR A 100 -5.14 16.68 7.06
N ASN A 101 -5.47 15.73 7.94
CA ASN A 101 -6.29 16.02 9.12
C ASN A 101 -5.48 16.73 10.22
N ALA A 102 -6.16 17.57 11.00
CA ALA A 102 -5.54 18.27 12.13
C ALA A 102 -5.00 17.28 13.17
N HIS A 103 -5.80 16.27 13.55
CA HIS A 103 -5.39 15.25 14.53
C HIS A 103 -4.15 14.43 14.14
N VAL A 104 -3.76 14.44 12.87
CA VAL A 104 -2.55 13.76 12.40
C VAL A 104 -1.29 14.51 12.82
N VAL A 105 -1.39 15.85 12.97
CA VAL A 105 -0.21 16.73 13.15
C VAL A 105 -0.26 17.62 14.38
N GLU A 106 -1.38 17.64 15.11
CA GLU A 106 -1.66 18.60 16.21
C GLU A 106 -0.60 18.53 17.33
N ASP A 107 -0.16 17.32 17.71
CA ASP A 107 0.80 17.12 18.79
C ASP A 107 2.25 16.89 18.30
N ALA A 108 2.48 17.03 17.00
CA ALA A 108 3.77 16.72 16.41
C ALA A 108 4.80 17.83 16.63
N LYS A 109 5.99 17.47 17.10
CA LYS A 109 7.13 18.40 17.20
C LYS A 109 7.82 18.59 15.86
N GLN A 110 7.91 17.52 15.07
CA GLN A 110 8.44 17.53 13.71
C GLN A 110 7.56 16.69 12.80
N ILE A 111 7.44 17.12 11.58
CA ILE A 111 6.63 16.45 10.57
C ILE A 111 7.46 16.28 9.32
N ALA A 112 7.47 15.05 8.83
CA ALA A 112 8.01 14.70 7.51
C ALA A 112 6.93 14.07 6.65
N ILE A 113 7.07 14.19 5.34
CA ILE A 113 6.21 13.48 4.38
C ILE A 113 7.05 12.61 3.48
N GLN A 114 6.54 11.44 3.13
CA GLN A 114 7.26 10.48 2.29
C GLN A 114 6.35 9.86 1.23
N ASN A 115 6.87 9.71 0.02
CA ASN A 115 6.31 8.86 -1.02
C ASN A 115 7.44 8.30 -1.92
N ASN A 116 7.10 7.74 -3.09
CA ASN A 116 8.08 7.21 -4.04
C ASN A 116 9.03 8.27 -4.64
N ARG A 117 8.72 9.56 -4.51
CA ARG A 117 9.55 10.67 -5.02
C ARG A 117 10.60 11.13 -4.03
N GLY A 118 10.42 10.84 -2.75
CA GLY A 118 11.35 11.24 -1.69
C GLY A 118 10.67 11.46 -0.35
N GLU A 119 11.46 11.87 0.60
CA GLU A 119 11.06 12.29 1.93
C GLU A 119 11.42 13.77 2.11
N TYR A 120 10.51 14.56 2.67
CA TYR A 120 10.65 15.99 2.81
C TYR A 120 10.18 16.45 4.18
N LEU A 121 10.90 17.39 4.80
CA LEU A 121 10.42 18.11 5.96
C LEU A 121 9.30 19.07 5.58
N VAL A 122 8.32 19.21 6.47
CA VAL A 122 7.20 20.12 6.27
C VAL A 122 6.98 20.97 7.51
N LYS A 123 6.41 22.17 7.30
CA LYS A 123 5.94 23.07 8.37
C LYS A 123 4.43 23.13 8.36
N VAL A 124 3.86 23.18 9.54
CA VAL A 124 2.44 23.49 9.70
C VAL A 124 2.23 24.97 9.37
N VAL A 125 1.32 25.24 8.43
CA VAL A 125 0.94 26.58 8.01
C VAL A 125 -0.35 27.01 8.72
N PHE A 126 -1.30 26.08 8.87
CA PHE A 126 -2.58 26.33 9.49
C PHE A 126 -3.19 25.03 10.03
N ILE A 127 -3.84 25.14 11.19
CA ILE A 127 -4.64 24.04 11.78
C ILE A 127 -6.04 24.56 12.08
N ASP A 128 -7.04 23.82 11.62
CA ASP A 128 -8.44 24.00 11.94
C ASP A 128 -8.94 22.74 12.66
N THR A 129 -8.99 22.79 13.97
CA THR A 129 -9.40 21.66 14.82
C THR A 129 -10.90 21.39 14.75
N GLU A 130 -11.72 22.42 14.48
CA GLU A 130 -13.18 22.28 14.33
C GLU A 130 -13.52 21.42 13.10
N ARG A 131 -12.84 21.68 11.98
CA ARG A 131 -13.04 20.94 10.72
C ARG A 131 -12.10 19.75 10.57
N ASP A 132 -11.20 19.55 11.54
CA ASP A 132 -10.15 18.52 11.49
C ASP A 132 -9.30 18.61 10.21
N LEU A 133 -8.84 19.81 9.87
CA LEU A 133 -8.00 20.08 8.69
C LEU A 133 -6.68 20.75 9.08
N ALA A 134 -5.60 20.37 8.44
CA ALA A 134 -4.32 21.06 8.54
C ALA A 134 -3.74 21.32 7.13
N ILE A 135 -3.18 22.53 6.94
CA ILE A 135 -2.40 22.89 5.77
C ILE A 135 -0.93 22.86 6.15
N LEU A 136 -0.17 22.07 5.43
CA LEU A 136 1.27 21.96 5.58
C LEU A 136 1.96 22.54 4.35
N LYS A 137 3.24 22.92 4.51
CA LYS A 137 4.11 23.39 3.44
C LYS A 137 5.41 22.61 3.45
N ILE A 138 5.80 22.07 2.32
CA ILE A 138 7.12 21.48 2.16
C ILE A 138 8.17 22.58 2.33
N ASP A 139 9.06 22.39 3.30
CA ASP A 139 10.15 23.30 3.64
C ASP A 139 11.47 22.53 3.55
N ASP A 140 11.81 22.15 2.33
CA ASP A 140 12.98 21.33 2.02
C ASP A 140 13.62 21.81 0.73
N GLU A 141 14.93 22.04 0.74
CA GLU A 141 15.70 22.56 -0.40
C GLU A 141 15.72 21.59 -1.59
N ASN A 142 15.55 20.29 -1.35
CA ASN A 142 15.50 19.27 -2.39
C ASN A 142 14.15 19.19 -3.10
N PHE A 143 13.12 19.84 -2.55
CA PHE A 143 11.80 19.82 -3.16
C PHE A 143 11.76 20.66 -4.44
N LYS A 144 11.35 20.04 -5.54
CA LYS A 144 11.08 20.73 -6.81
C LYS A 144 9.58 20.91 -7.00
N PRO A 145 9.11 22.17 -7.21
CA PRO A 145 7.70 22.43 -7.46
C PRO A 145 7.15 21.58 -8.62
N TYR A 146 5.90 21.23 -8.51
CA TYR A 146 5.21 20.48 -9.56
C TYR A 146 4.89 21.40 -10.75
N SER A 147 4.88 20.86 -11.96
CA SER A 147 4.42 21.58 -13.15
C SER A 147 2.89 21.75 -13.14
N SER A 148 2.15 20.75 -12.71
CA SER A 148 0.69 20.75 -12.58
C SER A 148 0.24 19.64 -11.64
N LEU A 149 -1.01 19.71 -11.16
CA LEU A 149 -1.67 18.64 -10.42
C LEU A 149 -2.69 17.95 -11.34
N PRO A 150 -2.80 16.61 -11.31
CA PRO A 150 -3.69 15.89 -12.22
C PRO A 150 -5.16 15.97 -11.83
N TYR A 151 -5.47 16.18 -10.57
CA TYR A 151 -6.82 16.27 -10.03
C TYR A 151 -7.24 17.71 -9.78
N GLY A 152 -8.55 17.95 -9.74
CA GLY A 152 -9.14 19.19 -9.25
C GLY A 152 -9.73 19.02 -7.86
N LEU A 153 -9.91 20.11 -7.12
CA LEU A 153 -10.68 20.12 -5.88
C LEU A 153 -12.09 20.65 -6.17
N SER A 154 -13.11 19.90 -5.74
CA SER A 154 -14.51 20.29 -5.93
C SER A 154 -14.99 21.17 -4.77
N LYS A 155 -15.71 22.23 -5.10
CA LYS A 155 -16.50 23.00 -4.10
C LYS A 155 -17.89 22.39 -3.89
N GLN A 156 -18.28 21.46 -4.74
CA GLN A 156 -19.62 20.85 -4.69
C GLN A 156 -19.62 19.68 -3.71
N THR A 157 -20.70 19.53 -2.98
CA THR A 157 -20.98 18.36 -2.17
C THR A 157 -21.17 17.15 -3.07
N ALA A 158 -20.59 16.02 -2.71
CA ALA A 158 -20.77 14.76 -3.40
C ALA A 158 -22.25 14.33 -3.41
N LYS A 159 -22.63 13.59 -4.43
CA LYS A 159 -24.00 13.08 -4.58
C LYS A 159 -24.13 11.73 -3.88
N LEU A 160 -25.29 11.47 -3.29
CA LEU A 160 -25.62 10.16 -2.72
C LEU A 160 -25.42 9.05 -3.77
N ALA A 161 -24.82 7.94 -3.36
CA ALA A 161 -24.44 6.81 -4.21
C ALA A 161 -23.39 7.15 -5.27
N GLU A 162 -22.73 8.33 -5.22
CA GLU A 162 -21.62 8.65 -6.10
C GLU A 162 -20.46 7.70 -5.85
N PRO A 163 -19.93 6.98 -6.88
CA PRO A 163 -18.76 6.14 -6.73
C PRO A 163 -17.53 6.97 -6.44
N ILE A 164 -16.79 6.55 -5.43
CA ILE A 164 -15.59 7.21 -4.93
C ILE A 164 -14.41 6.26 -4.84
N PHE A 165 -13.22 6.81 -4.77
CA PHE A 165 -12.00 6.08 -4.44
C PHE A 165 -11.06 6.95 -3.62
N THR A 166 -10.12 6.28 -2.96
CA THR A 166 -9.05 6.92 -2.18
C THR A 166 -7.72 6.23 -2.39
N LEU A 167 -6.65 6.97 -2.17
CA LEU A 167 -5.29 6.49 -2.06
C LEU A 167 -4.71 6.99 -0.75
N GLY A 168 -4.11 6.12 0.03
CA GLY A 168 -3.52 6.48 1.32
C GLY A 168 -2.41 5.54 1.74
N TYR A 169 -1.82 5.82 2.89
CA TYR A 169 -0.70 5.08 3.46
C TYR A 169 -1.06 4.45 4.81
N PRO A 170 -1.90 3.39 4.84
CA PRO A 170 -2.11 2.63 6.07
C PRO A 170 -0.89 1.75 6.42
N ARG A 171 0.08 1.69 5.54
CA ARG A 171 1.38 1.01 5.64
C ARG A 171 2.40 1.72 4.75
N ASN A 172 3.64 1.19 4.67
CA ASN A 172 4.74 1.83 3.93
C ASN A 172 4.58 1.86 2.39
N GLU A 173 3.43 1.47 1.87
CA GLU A 173 3.08 1.57 0.45
C GLU A 173 1.71 2.22 0.27
N VAL A 174 1.49 2.85 -0.88
CA VAL A 174 0.19 3.43 -1.21
C VAL A 174 -0.84 2.32 -1.40
N VAL A 175 -2.00 2.48 -0.75
CA VAL A 175 -3.12 1.53 -0.81
C VAL A 175 -4.32 2.19 -1.46
N TYR A 176 -4.89 1.52 -2.45
CA TYR A 176 -6.12 1.91 -3.12
C TYR A 176 -7.33 1.31 -2.42
N SER A 177 -8.37 2.10 -2.24
CA SER A 177 -9.72 1.64 -1.86
C SER A 177 -10.78 2.34 -2.68
N GLN A 178 -11.92 1.67 -2.88
CA GLN A 178 -13.08 2.24 -3.57
C GLN A 178 -14.38 1.94 -2.83
N GLY A 179 -15.38 2.77 -3.09
CA GLY A 179 -16.70 2.66 -2.48
C GLY A 179 -17.65 3.70 -3.03
N TYR A 180 -18.53 4.23 -2.19
CA TYR A 180 -19.51 5.23 -2.56
C TYR A 180 -19.90 6.14 -1.39
N LEU A 181 -20.50 7.29 -1.71
CA LEU A 181 -21.08 8.18 -0.71
C LEU A 181 -22.39 7.57 -0.17
N SER A 182 -22.42 7.26 1.13
CA SER A 182 -23.57 6.62 1.79
C SER A 182 -24.54 7.64 2.40
N ALA A 183 -24.06 8.79 2.89
CA ALA A 183 -24.90 9.89 3.36
C ALA A 183 -24.22 11.24 3.15
N LYS A 184 -25.04 12.30 2.95
CA LYS A 184 -24.52 13.67 2.74
C LYS A 184 -24.03 14.34 4.02
N THR A 185 -24.39 13.79 5.19
CA THR A 185 -23.97 14.24 6.53
C THR A 185 -23.18 13.15 7.21
N GLY A 186 -22.39 13.53 8.18
CA GLY A 186 -21.68 12.64 9.06
C GLY A 186 -22.57 12.08 10.18
N PHE A 187 -21.91 11.59 11.24
CA PHE A 187 -22.58 11.00 12.38
C PHE A 187 -23.49 12.04 13.07
N ASN A 188 -24.69 11.61 13.51
CA ASN A 188 -25.69 12.47 14.16
C ASN A 188 -26.04 13.76 13.38
N GLY A 189 -25.97 13.74 12.04
CA GLY A 189 -26.32 14.88 11.21
C GLY A 189 -25.22 15.94 11.08
N ASP A 190 -23.99 15.62 11.45
CA ASP A 190 -22.84 16.50 11.25
C ASP A 190 -22.75 16.95 9.80
N THR A 191 -22.77 18.26 9.56
CA THR A 191 -22.75 18.87 8.23
C THR A 191 -21.34 19.15 7.71
N LEU A 192 -20.31 19.04 8.57
CA LEU A 192 -18.91 19.22 8.20
C LEU A 192 -18.40 18.01 7.43
N SER A 193 -18.90 16.83 7.78
CA SER A 193 -18.52 15.57 7.15
C SER A 193 -19.65 14.92 6.37
N CYS A 194 -19.32 13.91 5.61
CA CYS A 194 -20.24 13.00 4.94
C CYS A 194 -19.86 11.55 5.27
N GLN A 195 -20.85 10.67 5.26
CA GLN A 195 -20.61 9.25 5.47
C GLN A 195 -20.29 8.57 4.14
N ILE A 196 -19.26 7.75 4.15
CA ILE A 196 -18.80 6.97 3.00
C ILE A 196 -18.69 5.50 3.36
N GLU A 197 -18.94 4.64 2.42
CA GLU A 197 -18.63 3.21 2.53
C GLU A 197 -17.36 2.93 1.72
N ILE A 198 -16.27 2.75 2.44
CA ILE A 198 -14.94 2.50 1.90
C ILE A 198 -14.09 1.79 2.95
N ASN A 199 -13.22 0.88 2.51
CA ASN A 199 -12.27 0.27 3.43
C ASN A 199 -11.25 1.31 3.89
N ALA A 200 -11.40 1.77 5.12
CA ALA A 200 -10.50 2.70 5.77
C ALA A 200 -9.78 2.03 6.92
N ASN A 201 -8.47 2.13 6.96
CA ASN A 201 -7.61 1.62 8.02
C ASN A 201 -6.86 2.78 8.69
N ARG A 202 -6.32 2.52 9.89
CA ARG A 202 -5.41 3.46 10.55
C ARG A 202 -4.30 3.86 9.58
N GLY A 203 -3.98 5.16 9.49
CA GLY A 203 -3.04 5.72 8.52
C GLY A 203 -3.68 6.27 7.24
N ASN A 204 -4.95 5.94 6.96
CA ASN A 204 -5.69 6.56 5.85
C ASN A 204 -6.26 7.96 6.18
N SER A 205 -6.22 8.40 7.45
CA SER A 205 -6.62 9.77 7.83
C SER A 205 -5.85 10.79 7.02
N GLY A 206 -6.56 11.75 6.42
CA GLY A 206 -5.98 12.76 5.53
C GLY A 206 -5.90 12.37 4.05
N SER A 207 -6.28 11.14 3.69
CA SER A 207 -6.35 10.71 2.29
C SER A 207 -7.42 11.47 1.50
N PRO A 208 -7.18 11.85 0.24
CA PRO A 208 -8.20 12.44 -0.60
C PRO A 208 -9.27 11.41 -0.99
N ILE A 209 -10.51 11.82 -0.96
CA ILE A 209 -11.63 11.09 -1.55
C ILE A 209 -11.89 11.69 -2.94
N LEU A 210 -11.76 10.87 -3.97
CA LEU A 210 -11.93 11.30 -5.36
C LEU A 210 -13.20 10.68 -5.96
N ASN A 211 -13.88 11.46 -6.80
CA ASN A 211 -15.01 10.98 -7.58
C ASN A 211 -14.56 10.37 -8.93
N ARG A 212 -15.54 9.95 -9.76
CA ARG A 212 -15.26 9.37 -11.09
C ARG A 212 -14.49 10.29 -12.03
N LYS A 213 -14.66 11.60 -11.88
CA LYS A 213 -13.97 12.59 -12.70
C LYS A 213 -12.53 12.87 -12.22
N GLY A 214 -12.10 12.23 -11.12
CA GLY A 214 -10.83 12.51 -10.48
C GLY A 214 -10.80 13.88 -9.80
N GLU A 215 -11.94 14.35 -9.31
CA GLU A 215 -12.03 15.54 -8.48
C GLU A 215 -12.02 15.12 -7.01
N VAL A 216 -11.23 15.80 -6.18
CA VAL A 216 -11.25 15.62 -4.72
C VAL A 216 -12.53 16.24 -4.18
N ILE A 217 -13.37 15.44 -3.55
CA ILE A 217 -14.66 15.81 -2.97
C ILE A 217 -14.66 15.79 -1.45
N GLY A 218 -13.60 15.24 -0.83
CA GLY A 218 -13.45 15.17 0.61
C GLY A 218 -12.09 14.67 1.04
N ILE A 219 -11.88 14.67 2.35
CA ILE A 219 -10.69 14.16 3.04
C ILE A 219 -11.16 13.09 4.03
N LEU A 220 -10.59 11.90 3.95
CA LEU A 220 -10.93 10.79 4.83
C LEU A 220 -10.58 11.13 6.27
N ASN A 221 -11.57 11.05 7.17
CA ASN A 221 -11.39 11.20 8.60
C ASN A 221 -11.45 9.81 9.27
N GLY A 222 -10.31 9.34 9.77
CA GLY A 222 -10.19 8.02 10.40
C GLY A 222 -10.64 7.94 11.86
N ARG A 223 -11.19 9.01 12.44
CA ARG A 223 -11.45 9.11 13.90
C ARG A 223 -12.62 8.27 14.43
N GLN A 224 -13.50 7.73 13.58
CA GLN A 224 -14.65 6.96 14.10
C GLN A 224 -14.45 5.46 13.95
N THR A 225 -13.84 4.85 14.97
CA THR A 225 -13.49 3.43 15.02
C THR A 225 -14.60 2.51 15.53
N ASN A 226 -15.76 3.03 15.93
CA ASN A 226 -16.81 2.23 16.60
C ASN A 226 -17.97 1.79 15.69
N THR A 227 -17.96 2.13 14.41
CA THR A 227 -18.99 1.71 13.46
C THR A 227 -18.38 0.76 12.43
N GLN A 228 -18.68 -0.52 12.53
CA GLN A 228 -18.26 -1.50 11.55
C GLN A 228 -18.79 -1.13 10.16
N GLY A 229 -17.88 -0.92 9.19
CA GLY A 229 -18.22 -0.74 7.78
C GLY A 229 -18.45 0.70 7.29
N PHE A 230 -18.41 1.71 8.17
CA PHE A 230 -18.60 3.11 7.77
C PHE A 230 -17.35 3.94 8.07
N ALA A 231 -17.04 4.86 7.17
CA ALA A 231 -16.04 5.89 7.35
C ALA A 231 -16.67 7.26 7.12
N PHE A 232 -15.97 8.31 7.52
CA PHE A 232 -16.41 9.68 7.34
C PHE A 232 -15.35 10.47 6.58
N ALA A 233 -15.79 11.46 5.81
CA ALA A 233 -14.91 12.35 5.10
C ALA A 233 -15.34 13.81 5.33
N VAL A 234 -14.38 14.65 5.68
CA VAL A 234 -14.56 16.11 5.70
C VAL A 234 -14.75 16.59 4.26
N GLN A 235 -15.77 17.41 4.00
CA GLN A 235 -16.07 17.84 2.64
C GLN A 235 -14.98 18.79 2.10
N SER A 236 -14.57 18.61 0.85
CA SER A 236 -13.47 19.38 0.24
C SER A 236 -13.73 20.88 0.14
N LYS A 237 -15.00 21.32 0.18
CA LYS A 237 -15.33 22.75 0.21
C LYS A 237 -14.68 23.48 1.37
N TYR A 238 -14.49 22.82 2.51
CA TYR A 238 -13.85 23.41 3.69
C TYR A 238 -12.35 23.66 3.54
N ILE A 239 -11.68 22.99 2.59
CA ILE A 239 -10.29 23.35 2.23
C ILE A 239 -10.23 24.80 1.72
N PHE A 240 -11.22 25.20 0.92
CA PHE A 240 -11.28 26.58 0.40
C PHE A 240 -11.55 27.58 1.51
N ASP A 241 -12.42 27.27 2.47
CA ASP A 241 -12.71 28.12 3.60
C ASP A 241 -11.47 28.33 4.47
N VAL A 242 -10.74 27.25 4.75
CA VAL A 242 -9.45 27.28 5.48
C VAL A 242 -8.41 28.11 4.73
N ILE A 243 -8.29 27.99 3.42
CA ILE A 243 -7.37 28.80 2.59
C ILE A 243 -7.76 30.28 2.63
N GLU A 244 -9.06 30.59 2.60
CA GLU A 244 -9.54 31.97 2.71
C GLU A 244 -9.25 32.58 4.10
N THR A 245 -9.43 31.80 5.16
CA THR A 245 -9.07 32.21 6.52
C THR A 245 -7.58 32.48 6.63
N LEU A 246 -6.75 31.54 6.16
CA LEU A 246 -5.30 31.70 6.14
C LEU A 246 -4.85 32.96 5.38
N LYS A 247 -5.48 33.27 4.25
CA LYS A 247 -5.19 34.47 3.45
C LYS A 247 -5.52 35.77 4.20
N LYS A 248 -6.54 35.73 5.05
CA LYS A 248 -6.93 36.90 5.85
C LYS A 248 -6.01 37.13 7.04
N GLU A 249 -5.59 36.05 7.70
CA GLU A 249 -4.79 36.10 8.94
C GLU A 249 -3.29 36.32 8.66
N THR A 250 -2.80 35.79 7.57
CA THR A 250 -1.38 35.88 7.23
C THR A 250 -1.20 36.55 5.88
N LYS A 251 -0.19 37.42 5.74
CA LYS A 251 0.26 37.93 4.43
C LYS A 251 0.93 36.82 3.57
N SER A 252 0.48 35.58 3.78
CA SER A 252 1.06 34.39 3.16
C SER A 252 0.87 34.34 1.65
N PRO A 253 1.76 33.68 0.93
CA PRO A 253 1.64 33.55 -0.52
C PRO A 253 0.33 32.83 -0.89
N THR A 254 -0.29 33.29 -1.97
CA THR A 254 -1.56 32.75 -2.46
C THR A 254 -1.42 31.25 -2.82
N ILE A 255 -2.16 30.40 -2.14
CA ILE A 255 -2.32 28.98 -2.47
C ILE A 255 -3.27 28.87 -3.67
N ARG A 256 -2.81 28.25 -4.75
CA ARG A 256 -3.59 28.09 -6.00
C ARG A 256 -4.07 26.65 -6.12
N VAL A 257 -5.29 26.42 -5.71
CA VAL A 257 -5.93 25.10 -5.76
C VAL A 257 -6.46 24.84 -7.18
N PRO A 258 -6.15 23.68 -7.79
CA PRO A 258 -6.66 23.32 -9.11
C PRO A 258 -8.16 23.09 -9.07
N SER A 259 -8.90 23.76 -9.94
CA SER A 259 -10.37 23.64 -10.03
C SER A 259 -10.84 22.61 -11.06
N ARG A 260 -9.95 22.14 -11.95
CA ARG A 260 -10.27 21.17 -13.01
C ARG A 260 -9.42 19.94 -12.88
N SER A 261 -10.04 18.79 -13.05
CA SER A 261 -9.35 17.50 -13.14
C SER A 261 -8.95 17.20 -14.58
N LEU A 262 -7.71 16.73 -14.75
CA LEU A 262 -7.19 16.18 -16.00
C LEU A 262 -7.44 14.67 -16.10
N LEU A 263 -8.13 14.09 -15.13
CA LEU A 263 -8.38 12.65 -15.01
C LEU A 263 -9.75 12.24 -15.57
N ASN A 264 -10.59 13.21 -15.94
CA ASN A 264 -11.93 12.93 -16.44
C ASN A 264 -11.86 12.12 -17.75
N GLY A 265 -12.60 11.01 -17.81
CA GLY A 265 -12.62 10.10 -18.96
C GLY A 265 -11.49 9.06 -19.00
N LEU A 266 -10.53 9.11 -18.11
CA LEU A 266 -9.52 8.05 -17.95
C LEU A 266 -10.09 6.86 -17.17
N ASP A 267 -9.59 5.66 -17.47
CA ASP A 267 -9.85 4.49 -16.64
C ASP A 267 -9.25 4.63 -15.24
N ARG A 268 -9.71 3.78 -14.31
CA ARG A 268 -9.32 3.87 -12.91
C ARG A 268 -7.83 3.63 -12.69
N THR A 269 -7.22 2.71 -13.42
CA THR A 269 -5.79 2.38 -13.30
C THR A 269 -4.94 3.58 -13.69
N GLU A 270 -5.30 4.25 -14.80
CA GLU A 270 -4.61 5.46 -15.25
C GLU A 270 -4.83 6.64 -14.30
N GLN A 271 -6.04 6.80 -13.74
CA GLN A 271 -6.28 7.82 -12.71
C GLN A 271 -5.38 7.59 -11.50
N VAL A 272 -5.32 6.37 -10.98
CA VAL A 272 -4.48 5.99 -9.83
C VAL A 272 -3.01 6.25 -10.13
N ARG A 273 -2.52 5.80 -11.28
CA ARG A 273 -1.12 6.01 -11.72
C ARG A 273 -0.72 7.48 -11.73
N LYS A 274 -1.63 8.37 -12.14
CA LYS A 274 -1.37 9.81 -12.19
C LYS A 274 -1.48 10.50 -10.83
N VAL A 275 -2.30 9.99 -9.93
CA VAL A 275 -2.58 10.61 -8.61
C VAL A 275 -1.57 10.20 -7.55
N GLN A 276 -1.10 8.96 -7.56
CA GLN A 276 -0.29 8.38 -6.47
C GLN A 276 0.96 9.21 -6.12
N ASP A 277 1.59 9.86 -7.09
CA ASP A 277 2.80 10.67 -6.87
C ASP A 277 2.57 11.98 -6.10
N PHE A 278 1.31 12.33 -5.86
CA PHE A 278 0.89 13.53 -5.14
C PHE A 278 0.31 13.21 -3.76
N ILE A 279 0.29 11.92 -3.40
CA ILE A 279 -0.15 11.42 -2.11
C ILE A 279 1.10 11.09 -1.30
N TYR A 280 1.09 11.45 -0.03
CA TYR A 280 2.22 11.29 0.87
C TYR A 280 1.80 10.62 2.18
N MET A 281 2.65 9.75 2.68
CA MET A 281 2.63 9.34 4.09
C MET A 281 3.04 10.55 4.92
N VAL A 282 2.27 10.88 5.94
CA VAL A 282 2.62 11.89 6.94
C VAL A 282 3.23 11.16 8.14
N LYS A 283 4.44 11.54 8.47
CA LYS A 283 5.21 11.00 9.60
C LYS A 283 5.34 12.08 10.66
N VAL A 284 5.12 11.70 11.91
CA VAL A 284 5.15 12.60 13.07
C VAL A 284 5.96 11.99 14.21
N ASN A 285 6.47 12.84 15.10
CA ASN A 285 7.21 12.44 16.30
C ASN A 285 6.75 13.19 17.54
#